data_fd6ced908fe7ebf4654666fe7f2838e2
#
_entry.id   fd6ced908fe7ebf4654666fe7f2838e2
#
_cell.length_a   1.000
_cell.length_b   1.000
_cell.length_c   1.000
_cell.angle_alpha   90.00
_cell.angle_beta   90.00
_cell.angle_gamma   90.00
#
_symmetry.space_group_name_H-M   'P 1'
#
loop_
_entity.id
_entity.type
_entity.pdbx_description
1 polymer ?
#
loop_
_entity_poly.entity_id
_entity_poly.type
_entity_poly.pdbx_seq_one_letter_code
_entity_poly.pdbx_strand_id
1 'polypeptide(L)'
;MYVYDKANELARSIKESSEFKEYKQLKDIVFADEKNKTLIKEYKNLQLKAQTAYMTGTEPDSELMEKMQKLGEVLQFNKDVCEFFIVEYKFNTLIGDIYKIIGDACEIDLDLFKE
;
A
#
# COMPACT_ATOMS: atom_id res chain seq x y z
N MET A 1 7.96 20.41 21.38
CA MET A 1 7.34 19.41 22.24
C MET A 1 8.08 18.10 22.13
N TYR A 2 8.34 17.48 23.25
CA TYR A 2 9.14 16.25 23.30
C TYR A 2 8.57 15.14 22.40
N VAL A 3 7.25 14.93 22.47
CA VAL A 3 6.59 13.89 21.67
C VAL A 3 6.73 14.15 20.19
N TYR A 4 6.54 15.39 19.77
CA TYR A 4 6.67 15.75 18.35
C TYR A 4 8.10 15.64 17.87
N ASP A 5 9.08 15.93 18.73
CA ASP A 5 10.48 15.77 18.38
C ASP A 5 10.80 14.29 18.09
N LYS A 6 10.27 13.39 18.93
CA LYS A 6 10.43 11.95 18.71
C LYS A 6 9.71 11.48 17.46
N ALA A 7 8.54 12.02 17.17
CA ALA A 7 7.82 11.70 15.95
C ALA A 7 8.62 12.12 14.71
N ASN A 8 9.25 13.30 14.76
CA ASN A 8 10.09 13.77 13.67
C ASN A 8 11.36 12.93 13.50
N GLU A 9 11.95 12.48 14.61
CA GLU A 9 13.08 11.56 14.56
C GLU A 9 12.69 10.23 13.90
N LEU A 10 11.52 9.70 14.27
CA LEU A 10 11.00 8.49 13.66
C LEU A 10 10.78 8.67 12.17
N ALA A 11 10.18 9.79 11.76
CA ALA A 11 9.97 10.10 10.35
C ALA A 11 11.29 10.11 9.57
N ARG A 12 12.34 10.69 10.15
CA ARG A 12 13.67 10.69 9.52
C ARG A 12 14.23 9.28 9.41
N SER A 13 14.08 8.47 10.46
CA SER A 13 14.53 7.08 10.44
C SER A 13 13.83 6.27 9.36
N ILE A 14 12.53 6.47 9.20
CA ILE A 14 11.76 5.80 8.14
C ILE A 14 12.29 6.22 6.77
N LYS A 15 12.51 7.52 6.58
CA LYS A 15 13.00 8.07 5.31
C LYS A 15 14.39 7.54 4.97
N GLU A 16 15.21 7.24 5.97
CA GLU A 16 16.56 6.71 5.77
C GLU A 16 16.58 5.18 5.66
N SER A 17 15.46 4.51 5.88
CA SER A 17 15.38 3.05 5.81
C SER A 17 15.55 2.56 4.37
N SER A 18 16.08 1.34 4.23
CA SER A 18 16.21 0.70 2.91
C SER A 18 14.82 0.47 2.29
N GLU A 19 13.84 0.14 3.11
CA GLU A 19 12.46 -0.07 2.66
C GLU A 19 11.90 1.17 1.98
N PHE A 20 12.10 2.36 2.57
CA PHE A 20 11.62 3.59 1.95
C PHE A 20 12.42 3.93 0.69
N LYS A 21 13.74 3.78 0.74
CA LYS A 21 14.60 4.14 -0.40
C LYS A 21 14.27 3.30 -1.62
N GLU A 22 14.11 2.00 -1.46
CA GLU A 22 13.73 1.11 -2.55
C GLU A 22 12.35 1.45 -3.09
N TYR A 23 11.39 1.68 -2.19
CA TYR A 23 10.03 2.07 -2.57
C TYR A 23 10.03 3.36 -3.39
N LYS A 24 10.74 4.39 -2.91
CA LYS A 24 10.81 5.69 -3.57
C LYS A 24 11.45 5.58 -4.94
N GLN A 25 12.54 4.83 -5.04
CA GLN A 25 13.26 4.66 -6.30
C GLN A 25 12.37 4.01 -7.36
N LEU A 26 11.73 2.90 -7.03
CA LEU A 26 10.86 2.21 -7.98
C LEU A 26 9.60 3.00 -8.28
N LYS A 27 9.05 3.70 -7.30
CA LYS A 27 7.89 4.55 -7.52
C LYS A 27 8.21 5.63 -8.57
N ASP A 28 9.35 6.29 -8.44
CA ASP A 28 9.74 7.33 -9.37
C ASP A 28 9.92 6.78 -10.79
N ILE A 29 10.52 5.59 -10.91
CA ILE A 29 10.73 4.93 -12.21
C ILE A 29 9.39 4.56 -12.86
N VAL A 30 8.54 3.90 -12.09
CA VAL A 30 7.29 3.36 -12.62
C VAL A 30 6.30 4.48 -12.94
N PHE A 31 6.21 5.49 -12.07
CA PHE A 31 5.26 6.58 -12.25
C PHE A 31 5.72 7.65 -13.23
N ALA A 32 6.97 7.57 -13.69
CA ALA A 32 7.44 8.41 -14.80
C ALA A 32 6.77 8.03 -16.10
N ASP A 33 6.32 6.79 -16.23
CA ASP A 33 5.56 6.31 -17.38
C ASP A 33 4.07 6.48 -17.08
N GLU A 34 3.42 7.38 -17.80
CA GLU A 34 2.00 7.68 -17.57
C GLU A 34 1.09 6.44 -17.76
N LYS A 35 1.44 5.56 -18.68
CA LYS A 35 0.68 4.34 -18.91
C LYS A 35 0.74 3.44 -17.68
N ASN A 36 1.93 3.24 -17.12
CA ASN A 36 2.12 2.44 -15.90
C ASN A 36 1.38 3.04 -14.72
N LYS A 37 1.48 4.37 -14.56
CA LYS A 37 0.80 5.08 -13.51
C LYS A 37 -0.71 4.88 -13.58
N THR A 38 -1.27 5.01 -14.77
CA THR A 38 -2.71 4.82 -14.99
C THR A 38 -3.14 3.39 -14.66
N LEU A 39 -2.38 2.40 -15.14
CA LEU A 39 -2.70 0.99 -14.90
C LEU A 39 -2.64 0.64 -13.42
N ILE A 40 -1.63 1.14 -12.70
CA ILE A 40 -1.50 0.88 -11.27
C ILE A 40 -2.65 1.50 -10.50
N LYS A 41 -3.00 2.76 -10.81
CA LYS A 41 -4.12 3.43 -10.16
C LYS A 41 -5.43 2.70 -10.39
N GLU A 42 -5.65 2.23 -11.62
CA GLU A 42 -6.84 1.47 -11.95
C GLU A 42 -6.90 0.15 -11.17
N TYR A 43 -5.78 -0.57 -11.09
CA TYR A 43 -5.71 -1.82 -10.34
C TYR A 43 -5.98 -1.60 -8.85
N LYS A 44 -5.37 -0.58 -8.26
CA LYS A 44 -5.59 -0.25 -6.86
C LYS A 44 -7.03 0.16 -6.57
N ASN A 45 -7.65 0.88 -7.50
CA ASN A 45 -9.06 1.26 -7.38
C ASN A 45 -9.97 0.03 -7.39
N LEU A 46 -9.68 -0.94 -8.25
CA LEU A 46 -10.42 -2.19 -8.29
C LEU A 46 -10.23 -3.01 -7.02
N GLN A 47 -8.99 -3.05 -6.49
CA GLN A 47 -8.70 -3.72 -5.21
C GLN A 47 -9.50 -3.08 -4.08
N LEU A 48 -9.56 -1.76 -4.06
CA LEU A 48 -10.30 -1.03 -3.02
C LEU A 48 -11.80 -1.36 -3.08
N LYS A 49 -12.35 -1.42 -4.28
CA LYS A 49 -13.76 -1.78 -4.47
C LYS A 49 -14.04 -3.20 -3.98
N ALA A 50 -13.14 -4.14 -4.29
CA ALA A 50 -13.28 -5.52 -3.84
C ALA A 50 -13.20 -5.61 -2.32
N GLN A 51 -12.23 -4.90 -1.72
CA GLN A 51 -12.05 -4.86 -0.27
C GLN A 51 -13.28 -4.27 0.42
N THR A 52 -13.82 -3.18 -0.14
CA THR A 52 -15.02 -2.54 0.40
C THR A 52 -16.21 -3.50 0.37
N ALA A 53 -16.36 -4.27 -0.70
CA ALA A 53 -17.44 -5.25 -0.80
C ALA A 53 -17.33 -6.31 0.30
N TYR A 54 -16.12 -6.83 0.52
CA TYR A 54 -15.91 -7.81 1.60
C TYR A 54 -16.19 -7.20 2.98
N MET A 55 -15.78 -5.95 3.20
CA MET A 55 -15.97 -5.27 4.48
C MET A 55 -17.46 -5.02 4.79
N THR A 56 -18.27 -4.85 3.76
CA THR A 56 -19.71 -4.65 3.93
C THR A 56 -20.49 -5.97 3.93
N GLY A 57 -19.78 -7.10 3.91
CA GLY A 57 -20.40 -8.42 3.94
C GLY A 57 -20.97 -8.89 2.59
N THR A 58 -20.61 -8.19 1.53
CA THR A 58 -21.05 -8.50 0.16
C THR A 58 -19.89 -9.12 -0.60
N GLU A 59 -20.16 -10.10 -1.45
CA GLU A 59 -19.12 -10.63 -2.32
C GLU A 59 -18.88 -9.65 -3.46
N PRO A 60 -17.63 -9.50 -3.92
CA PRO A 60 -17.37 -8.68 -5.09
C PRO A 60 -18.10 -9.21 -6.30
N ASP A 61 -18.56 -8.27 -7.13
CA ASP A 61 -19.20 -8.56 -8.41
C ASP A 61 -18.25 -9.39 -9.28
N SER A 62 -18.79 -10.38 -10.00
CA SER A 62 -17.99 -11.21 -10.90
C SER A 62 -17.33 -10.37 -12.01
N GLU A 63 -17.98 -9.30 -12.47
CA GLU A 63 -17.42 -8.39 -13.43
C GLU A 63 -16.19 -7.68 -12.86
N LEU A 64 -16.25 -7.25 -11.60
CA LEU A 64 -15.14 -6.62 -10.90
C LEU A 64 -13.95 -7.57 -10.80
N MET A 65 -14.20 -8.81 -10.39
CA MET A 65 -13.15 -9.82 -10.26
C MET A 65 -12.50 -10.15 -11.60
N GLU A 66 -13.31 -10.22 -12.65
CA GLU A 66 -12.80 -10.46 -13.99
C GLU A 66 -11.89 -9.33 -14.46
N LYS A 67 -12.30 -8.07 -14.22
CA LYS A 67 -11.47 -6.91 -14.56
C LYS A 67 -10.15 -6.92 -13.81
N MET A 68 -10.19 -7.26 -12.51
CA MET A 68 -8.97 -7.36 -11.70
C MET A 68 -8.04 -8.42 -12.24
N GLN A 69 -8.57 -9.59 -12.61
CA GLN A 69 -7.77 -10.68 -13.14
C GLN A 69 -7.10 -10.28 -14.46
N LYS A 70 -7.85 -9.67 -15.37
CA LYS A 70 -7.31 -9.26 -16.67
C LYS A 70 -6.22 -8.20 -16.52
N LEU A 71 -6.47 -7.22 -15.66
CA LEU A 71 -5.49 -6.16 -15.43
C LEU A 71 -4.25 -6.70 -14.73
N GLY A 72 -4.44 -7.61 -13.77
CA GLY A 72 -3.31 -8.29 -13.10
C GLY A 72 -2.43 -9.05 -14.09
N GLU A 73 -3.04 -9.72 -15.08
CA GLU A 73 -2.30 -10.43 -16.11
C GLU A 73 -1.45 -9.47 -16.95
N VAL A 74 -1.99 -8.30 -17.29
CA VAL A 74 -1.25 -7.27 -18.02
C VAL A 74 -0.07 -6.75 -17.21
N LEU A 75 -0.30 -6.45 -15.93
CA LEU A 75 0.73 -5.91 -15.04
C LEU A 75 1.83 -6.93 -14.75
N GLN A 76 1.49 -8.22 -14.75
CA GLN A 76 2.42 -9.31 -14.48
C GLN A 76 3.61 -9.33 -15.45
N PHE A 77 3.42 -8.86 -16.68
CA PHE A 77 4.47 -8.84 -17.68
C PHE A 77 5.36 -7.60 -17.59
N ASN A 78 5.07 -6.68 -16.67
CA ASN A 78 5.88 -5.49 -16.48
C ASN A 78 6.77 -5.69 -15.25
N LYS A 79 8.05 -5.93 -15.50
CA LYS A 79 9.02 -6.22 -14.43
C LYS A 79 9.09 -5.11 -13.38
N ASP A 80 9.17 -3.86 -13.84
CA ASP A 80 9.29 -2.73 -12.93
C ASP A 80 8.06 -2.56 -12.05
N VAL A 81 6.86 -2.78 -12.62
CA VAL A 81 5.61 -2.72 -11.87
C VAL A 81 5.56 -3.82 -10.81
N CYS A 82 5.99 -5.04 -11.18
CA CYS A 82 6.02 -6.15 -10.24
C CYS A 82 6.99 -5.87 -9.09
N GLU A 83 8.16 -5.35 -9.39
CA GLU A 83 9.13 -4.97 -8.36
C GLU A 83 8.59 -3.85 -7.48
N PHE A 84 7.89 -2.88 -8.08
CA PHE A 84 7.26 -1.80 -7.33
C PHE A 84 6.27 -2.35 -6.30
N PHE A 85 5.41 -3.30 -6.69
CA PHE A 85 4.45 -3.89 -5.75
C PHE A 85 5.16 -4.62 -4.61
N ILE A 86 6.28 -5.26 -4.88
CA ILE A 86 7.04 -5.96 -3.84
C ILE A 86 7.61 -4.96 -2.83
N VAL A 87 8.26 -3.91 -3.30
CA VAL A 87 8.86 -2.92 -2.38
C VAL A 87 7.79 -2.08 -1.68
N GLU A 88 6.66 -1.83 -2.34
CA GLU A 88 5.52 -1.16 -1.71
C GLU A 88 4.97 -2.00 -0.55
N TYR A 89 4.84 -3.30 -0.75
CA TYR A 89 4.40 -4.21 0.30
C TYR A 89 5.34 -4.18 1.50
N LYS A 90 6.65 -4.23 1.25
CA LYS A 90 7.65 -4.18 2.32
C LYS A 90 7.59 -2.86 3.09
N PHE A 91 7.45 -1.76 2.37
CA PHE A 91 7.36 -0.45 3.01
C PHE A 91 6.06 -0.31 3.82
N ASN A 92 4.94 -0.76 3.26
CA ASN A 92 3.66 -0.73 3.97
C ASN A 92 3.67 -1.61 5.21
N THR A 93 4.39 -2.74 5.17
CA THR A 93 4.56 -3.61 6.34
C THR A 93 5.33 -2.87 7.44
N LEU A 94 6.40 -2.16 7.07
CA LEU A 94 7.15 -1.35 8.04
C LEU A 94 6.26 -0.30 8.70
N ILE A 95 5.49 0.44 7.91
CA ILE A 95 4.59 1.47 8.43
C ILE A 95 3.50 0.85 9.31
N GLY A 96 2.92 -0.27 8.87
CA GLY A 96 1.90 -0.99 9.64
C GLY A 96 2.42 -1.47 10.99
N ASP A 97 3.65 -1.98 11.02
CA ASP A 97 4.28 -2.41 12.26
C ASP A 97 4.47 -1.23 13.22
N ILE A 98 4.85 -0.07 12.70
CA ILE A 98 5.02 1.14 13.51
C ILE A 98 3.68 1.59 14.09
N TYR A 99 2.62 1.60 13.28
CA TYR A 99 1.28 1.90 13.77
C TYR A 99 0.85 0.93 14.87
N LYS A 100 1.18 -0.35 14.71
CA LYS A 100 0.84 -1.34 15.71
C LYS A 100 1.58 -1.08 17.02
N ILE A 101 2.85 -0.73 16.96
CA ILE A 101 3.64 -0.40 18.14
C ILE A 101 2.98 0.75 18.90
N ILE A 102 2.61 1.80 18.18
CA ILE A 102 1.95 2.96 18.77
C ILE A 102 0.58 2.58 19.35
N GLY A 103 -0.19 1.83 18.58
CA GLY A 103 -1.53 1.40 18.99
C GLY A 103 -1.52 0.55 20.24
N ASP A 104 -0.59 -0.39 20.32
CA ASP A 104 -0.47 -1.27 21.50
C ASP A 104 -0.02 -0.48 22.74
N ALA A 105 0.93 0.42 22.56
CA ALA A 105 1.43 1.23 23.69
C ALA A 105 0.37 2.17 24.26
N CYS A 106 -0.48 2.72 23.38
CA CYS A 106 -1.48 3.71 23.76
C CYS A 106 -2.86 3.09 23.96
N GLU A 107 -2.96 1.78 23.92
CA GLU A 107 -4.23 1.06 24.09
C GLU A 107 -5.30 1.49 23.09
N ILE A 108 -4.88 1.87 21.86
CA ILE A 108 -5.80 2.23 20.80
C ILE A 108 -6.38 0.95 20.22
N ASP A 109 -7.71 0.83 20.22
CA ASP A 109 -8.37 -0.33 19.63
C ASP A 109 -8.55 -0.11 18.14
N LEU A 110 -7.59 -0.61 17.37
CA LEU A 110 -7.63 -0.49 15.92
C LEU A 110 -8.71 -1.35 15.28
N ASP A 111 -9.22 -2.35 16.03
CA ASP A 111 -10.29 -3.20 15.54
C ASP A 111 -11.64 -2.49 15.46
N LEU A 112 -11.78 -1.35 16.15
CA LEU A 112 -12.99 -0.53 16.03
C LEU A 112 -13.24 -0.06 14.61
N PHE A 113 -12.22 -0.02 13.78
CA PHE A 113 -12.30 0.44 12.40
C PHE A 113 -12.36 -0.70 11.39
N LYS A 114 -12.43 -1.95 11.89
CA LYS A 114 -12.58 -3.16 11.06
C LYS A 114 -13.98 -3.69 11.23
N GLU A 115 -14.69 -3.83 10.16
CA GLU A 115 -16.03 -4.43 10.21
C GLU A 115 -16.21 -5.37 9.03
#